data_ffcf10a381f032036f6de8da578e874d
#
_entry.id   ffcf10a381f032036f6de8da578e874d
#
_cell.length_a   1.000
_cell.length_b   1.000
_cell.length_c   1.000
_cell.angle_alpha   90.00
_cell.angle_beta   90.00
_cell.angle_gamma   90.00
#
_symmetry.space_group_name_H-M   'P 1'
#
loop_
_entity.id
_entity.type
_entity.pdbx_description
1 polymer ?
#
loop_
_entity_poly.entity_id
_entity_poly.type
_entity_poly.pdbx_seq_one_letter_code
_entity_poly.pdbx_strand_id
1 'polypeptide(L)'
;METIILDTLQAQNWWLCKVSLWDYLEAVKPSTAFDFEIQRGIVKNIYLDTILDSIIVGEPFPPLTLLVENPKIESSSLIIDDFYILDGLQRTYRLWIYKQIIDMAKAKDLFGPSWRSLHDVISEMRQRFPEATQVIPYAVLQKMFTVESNIFLDKLEQAFKEFNLYLYIWGNLTEKEVVNKMLLLNAGQMRVSLQHQYELMFLRVFSDLNIPITLVRTKDSDYMDVKRGIRQPGQFLFTTLVIGLRSFIECKPVRLDRKFNLNDEECISEEDASFYFDKKFLEQFLGIIYQFDKKLSSSDNAFKKWIVKDTSISSVLGAVGYCIKQKCNDENEFRVKTIQDLKSILFTIFGKSSSFKLVDFERQYSRLSSVRINIGSVLRKAIFNYSKCLIDKTPITWEQAFLMSNAMRIKEENDD
;
A
#
# COMPACT_ATOMS: atom_id res chain seq x y z
N MET A 1 -17.53 7.29 19.74
CA MET A 1 -16.90 8.59 20.06
C MET A 1 -17.84 9.71 19.59
N GLU A 2 -18.13 10.63 20.47
CA GLU A 2 -18.87 11.86 20.14
C GLU A 2 -17.88 13.03 19.96
N THR A 3 -18.03 13.80 18.88
CA THR A 3 -17.17 14.94 18.58
C THR A 3 -18.02 16.19 18.36
N ILE A 4 -17.47 17.34 18.72
CA ILE A 4 -18.14 18.64 18.49
C ILE A 4 -17.78 19.14 17.09
N ILE A 5 -18.78 19.40 16.25
CA ILE A 5 -18.60 19.95 14.89
C ILE A 5 -18.28 21.44 15.04
N LEU A 6 -17.15 21.86 14.48
CA LEU A 6 -16.71 23.26 14.41
C LEU A 6 -17.04 23.89 13.05
N ASP A 7 -16.91 23.08 11.97
CA ASP A 7 -17.17 23.50 10.60
C ASP A 7 -17.54 22.31 9.74
N THR A 8 -18.24 22.52 8.63
CA THR A 8 -18.70 21.45 7.76
C THR A 8 -18.83 21.88 6.31
N LEU A 9 -18.47 20.97 5.38
CA LEU A 9 -18.80 21.02 3.96
C LEU A 9 -19.70 19.82 3.64
N GLN A 10 -20.98 19.94 3.97
CA GLN A 10 -21.94 18.82 3.86
C GLN A 10 -22.03 18.22 2.45
N ALA A 11 -21.93 19.06 1.41
CA ALA A 11 -21.92 18.59 0.02
C ALA A 11 -20.73 17.63 -0.31
N GLN A 12 -19.67 17.66 0.50
CA GLN A 12 -18.47 16.83 0.37
C GLN A 12 -18.32 15.81 1.48
N ASN A 13 -19.32 15.65 2.34
CA ASN A 13 -19.24 14.79 3.53
C ASN A 13 -17.98 15.04 4.36
N TRP A 14 -17.67 16.29 4.64
CA TRP A 14 -16.48 16.70 5.38
C TRP A 14 -16.84 17.55 6.60
N TRP A 15 -16.15 17.28 7.71
CA TRP A 15 -16.32 17.98 8.98
C TRP A 15 -14.97 18.31 9.61
N LEU A 16 -14.84 19.50 10.17
CA LEU A 16 -13.82 19.86 11.15
C LEU A 16 -14.45 19.67 12.54
N CYS A 17 -13.87 18.78 13.33
CA CYS A 17 -14.38 18.43 14.64
C CYS A 17 -13.34 18.65 15.74
N LYS A 18 -13.84 18.77 16.98
CA LYS A 18 -13.06 18.82 18.20
C LYS A 18 -13.49 17.71 19.15
N VAL A 19 -12.52 17.08 19.80
CA VAL A 19 -12.75 16.03 20.81
C VAL A 19 -11.64 16.11 21.86
N SER A 20 -11.88 15.61 23.08
CA SER A 20 -10.78 15.43 24.04
C SER A 20 -9.82 14.35 23.54
N LEU A 21 -8.52 14.53 23.80
CA LEU A 21 -7.54 13.51 23.43
C LEU A 21 -7.85 12.17 24.11
N TRP A 22 -8.33 12.22 25.35
CA TRP A 22 -8.70 11.01 26.10
C TRP A 22 -9.80 10.22 25.39
N ASP A 23 -10.92 10.88 25.05
CA ASP A 23 -12.07 10.24 24.40
C ASP A 23 -11.72 9.70 23.02
N TYR A 24 -10.88 10.43 22.29
CA TYR A 24 -10.33 9.95 21.01
C TYR A 24 -9.55 8.63 21.20
N LEU A 25 -8.63 8.60 22.16
CA LEU A 25 -7.79 7.42 22.40
C LEU A 25 -8.56 6.23 22.97
N GLU A 26 -9.68 6.46 23.68
CA GLU A 26 -10.60 5.39 24.09
C GLU A 26 -11.35 4.77 22.91
N ALA A 27 -11.68 5.60 21.91
CA ALA A 27 -12.35 5.13 20.70
C ALA A 27 -11.40 4.39 19.74
N VAL A 28 -10.08 4.54 19.90
CA VAL A 28 -9.07 3.86 19.09
C VAL A 28 -9.09 2.37 19.40
N LYS A 29 -9.67 1.58 18.50
CA LYS A 29 -9.59 0.12 18.56
C LYS A 29 -8.27 -0.35 17.94
N PRO A 30 -7.46 -1.20 18.61
CA PRO A 30 -6.20 -1.70 18.06
C PRO A 30 -6.35 -2.32 16.67
N SER A 31 -7.47 -3.03 16.43
CA SER A 31 -7.76 -3.68 15.14
C SER A 31 -8.06 -2.73 13.98
N THR A 32 -8.58 -1.52 14.27
CA THR A 32 -8.93 -0.52 13.24
C THR A 32 -7.93 0.62 13.13
N ALA A 33 -7.41 1.07 14.28
CA ALA A 33 -6.44 2.16 14.30
C ALA A 33 -5.05 1.72 13.85
N PHE A 34 -4.70 0.48 14.16
CA PHE A 34 -3.39 -0.10 13.87
C PHE A 34 -3.48 -1.11 12.75
N ASP A 35 -4.28 -0.83 11.75
CA ASP A 35 -4.13 -1.50 10.47
C ASP A 35 -2.79 -1.03 9.85
N PHE A 36 -1.71 -1.33 10.62
CA PHE A 36 -0.31 -1.06 10.27
C PHE A 36 0.05 -1.70 8.95
N GLU A 37 -0.81 -2.58 8.46
CA GLU A 37 -0.67 -3.21 7.18
C GLU A 37 -0.82 -2.20 6.06
N ILE A 38 -1.65 -1.18 6.23
CA ILE A 38 -1.94 -0.17 5.20
C ILE A 38 -0.95 0.99 5.25
N GLN A 39 -0.48 1.38 6.44
CA GLN A 39 0.41 2.54 6.57
C GLN A 39 1.86 2.14 6.84
N ARG A 40 2.76 3.12 6.80
CA ARG A 40 4.16 2.93 7.19
C ARG A 40 4.21 2.23 8.54
N GLY A 41 5.02 1.18 8.66
CA GLY A 41 5.31 0.56 9.96
C GLY A 41 5.75 1.60 10.98
N ILE A 42 5.60 1.29 12.26
CA ILE A 42 6.00 2.19 13.35
C ILE A 42 7.48 2.51 13.19
N VAL A 43 7.78 3.79 12.98
CA VAL A 43 9.13 4.27 12.72
C VAL A 43 9.61 5.11 13.91
N LYS A 44 10.88 4.94 14.27
CA LYS A 44 11.52 5.83 15.22
C LYS A 44 11.49 7.26 14.68
N ASN A 45 10.80 8.17 15.36
CA ASN A 45 10.63 9.55 14.94
C ASN A 45 10.89 10.48 16.13
N ILE A 46 12.02 11.17 16.10
CA ILE A 46 12.47 12.07 17.17
C ILE A 46 11.53 13.26 17.39
N TYR A 47 10.81 13.69 16.35
CA TYR A 47 9.82 14.79 16.49
C TYR A 47 8.59 14.37 17.30
N LEU A 48 8.30 13.07 17.40
CA LEU A 48 7.22 12.57 18.25
C LEU A 48 7.64 12.40 19.71
N ASP A 49 8.94 12.50 20.01
CA ASP A 49 9.43 12.38 21.39
C ASP A 49 9.05 13.62 22.22
N THR A 50 8.75 14.76 21.58
CA THR A 50 8.31 16.01 22.23
C THR A 50 6.79 16.16 22.34
N ILE A 51 6.01 15.25 21.72
CA ILE A 51 4.54 15.38 21.70
C ILE A 51 3.92 15.35 23.11
N LEU A 52 4.56 14.64 24.03
CA LEU A 52 4.14 14.60 25.42
C LEU A 52 4.29 15.98 26.11
N ASP A 53 5.38 16.66 25.82
CA ASP A 53 5.66 18.00 26.36
C ASP A 53 4.61 19.00 25.82
N SER A 54 4.26 18.92 24.51
CA SER A 54 3.22 19.75 23.92
C SER A 54 1.84 19.55 24.57
N ILE A 55 1.47 18.31 24.91
CA ILE A 55 0.21 18.03 25.60
C ILE A 55 0.19 18.65 27.01
N ILE A 56 1.27 18.52 27.76
CA ILE A 56 1.39 19.06 29.12
C ILE A 56 1.27 20.57 29.12
N VAL A 57 1.84 21.24 28.12
CA VAL A 57 1.80 22.71 27.97
C VAL A 57 0.48 23.18 27.33
N GLY A 58 -0.28 22.27 26.71
CA GLY A 58 -1.51 22.60 25.97
C GLY A 58 -1.24 23.15 24.56
N GLU A 59 -0.04 22.91 24.00
CA GLU A 59 0.33 23.36 22.66
C GLU A 59 -0.33 22.47 21.60
N PRO A 60 -1.15 23.01 20.69
CA PRO A 60 -1.84 22.22 19.69
C PRO A 60 -0.86 21.67 18.64
N PHE A 61 -1.09 20.47 18.19
CA PHE A 61 -0.41 19.88 17.03
C PHE A 61 -1.38 19.74 15.83
N PRO A 62 -0.85 19.54 14.61
CA PRO A 62 -1.68 19.47 13.41
C PRO A 62 -2.84 18.48 13.54
N PRO A 63 -4.04 18.82 13.02
CA PRO A 63 -5.20 17.92 13.06
C PRO A 63 -4.89 16.54 12.53
N LEU A 64 -5.60 15.54 13.04
CA LEU A 64 -5.60 14.19 12.46
C LEU A 64 -6.67 14.11 11.37
N THR A 65 -6.47 13.26 10.39
CA THR A 65 -7.47 13.04 9.33
C THR A 65 -8.04 11.64 9.45
N LEU A 66 -9.37 11.56 9.58
CA LEU A 66 -10.12 10.31 9.72
C LEU A 66 -11.04 10.09 8.53
N LEU A 67 -11.26 8.82 8.21
CA LEU A 67 -12.34 8.35 7.36
C LEU A 67 -13.38 7.65 8.23
N VAL A 68 -14.65 7.99 8.06
CA VAL A 68 -15.76 7.41 8.78
C VAL A 68 -16.78 6.86 7.78
N GLU A 69 -17.18 5.62 7.97
CA GLU A 69 -18.31 5.04 7.24
C GLU A 69 -19.61 5.34 8.01
N ASN A 70 -20.62 5.87 7.30
CA ASN A 70 -21.95 6.18 7.86
C ASN A 70 -21.91 7.10 9.11
N PRO A 71 -21.35 8.30 9.03
CA PRO A 71 -21.33 9.25 10.14
C PRO A 71 -22.76 9.66 10.53
N LYS A 72 -23.05 9.72 11.83
CA LYS A 72 -24.35 10.16 12.36
C LYS A 72 -24.21 11.59 12.91
N ILE A 73 -25.02 12.50 12.40
CA ILE A 73 -25.04 13.88 12.86
C ILE A 73 -26.20 14.04 13.88
N GLU A 74 -25.87 14.49 15.07
CA GLU A 74 -26.83 14.82 16.11
C GLU A 74 -26.62 16.26 16.59
N SER A 75 -27.52 17.17 16.18
CA SER A 75 -27.45 18.61 16.49
C SER A 75 -26.10 19.22 16.05
N SER A 76 -25.19 19.46 16.99
CA SER A 76 -23.84 20.01 16.73
C SER A 76 -22.72 19.00 16.93
N SER A 77 -23.06 17.72 17.07
CA SER A 77 -22.12 16.64 17.30
C SER A 77 -22.11 15.65 16.14
N LEU A 78 -20.95 15.04 15.90
CA LEU A 78 -20.79 13.91 15.02
C LEU A 78 -20.49 12.66 15.86
N ILE A 79 -21.35 11.65 15.74
CA ILE A 79 -21.19 10.39 16.42
C ILE A 79 -20.48 9.41 15.49
N ILE A 80 -19.38 8.85 15.95
CA ILE A 80 -18.48 7.99 15.23
C ILE A 80 -18.38 6.65 15.95
N ASP A 81 -18.84 5.59 15.30
CA ASP A 81 -18.77 4.23 15.83
C ASP A 81 -17.42 3.59 15.51
N ASP A 82 -17.00 3.67 14.25
CA ASP A 82 -15.71 3.18 13.74
C ASP A 82 -15.08 4.19 12.76
N PHE A 83 -13.76 4.21 12.71
CA PHE A 83 -13.02 5.11 11.83
C PHE A 83 -11.69 4.53 11.41
N TYR A 84 -11.18 5.01 10.27
CA TYR A 84 -9.82 4.74 9.78
C TYR A 84 -9.01 6.03 9.85
N ILE A 85 -7.73 5.92 10.21
CA ILE A 85 -6.83 7.06 10.28
C ILE A 85 -6.15 7.24 8.92
N LEU A 86 -6.46 8.31 8.20
CA LEU A 86 -5.83 8.63 6.92
C LEU A 86 -4.50 9.36 7.10
N ASP A 87 -4.42 10.28 8.07
CA ASP A 87 -3.17 10.94 8.49
C ASP A 87 -3.10 11.04 9.99
N GLY A 88 -1.86 10.91 10.52
CA GLY A 88 -1.57 11.02 11.94
C GLY A 88 -1.45 9.68 12.67
N LEU A 89 -1.37 8.54 11.99
CA LEU A 89 -1.27 7.22 12.61
C LEU A 89 -0.10 7.11 13.59
N GLN A 90 1.08 7.60 13.21
CA GLN A 90 2.27 7.57 14.07
C GLN A 90 2.07 8.37 15.36
N ARG A 91 1.39 9.52 15.26
CA ARG A 91 1.00 10.36 16.41
C ARG A 91 0.00 9.62 17.29
N THR A 92 -1.06 9.09 16.69
CA THR A 92 -2.08 8.32 17.40
C THR A 92 -1.49 7.14 18.15
N TYR A 93 -0.63 6.36 17.49
CA TYR A 93 0.01 5.22 18.12
C TYR A 93 0.87 5.62 19.31
N ARG A 94 1.69 6.67 19.16
CA ARG A 94 2.52 7.16 20.25
C ARG A 94 1.68 7.59 21.46
N LEU A 95 0.61 8.35 21.21
CA LEU A 95 -0.30 8.84 22.23
C LEU A 95 -1.09 7.71 22.88
N TRP A 96 -1.53 6.73 22.09
CA TRP A 96 -2.23 5.56 22.56
C TRP A 96 -1.33 4.73 23.51
N ILE A 97 -0.06 4.53 23.17
CA ILE A 97 0.89 3.86 24.07
C ILE A 97 1.06 4.63 25.37
N TYR A 98 1.15 5.96 25.32
CA TYR A 98 1.24 6.75 26.55
C TYR A 98 -0.01 6.57 27.43
N LYS A 99 -1.21 6.53 26.83
CA LYS A 99 -2.44 6.19 27.56
C LYS A 99 -2.38 4.79 28.17
N GLN A 100 -1.92 3.79 27.42
CA GLN A 100 -1.76 2.43 27.95
C GLN A 100 -0.79 2.38 29.14
N ILE A 101 0.25 3.20 29.15
CA ILE A 101 1.19 3.31 30.27
C ILE A 101 0.49 3.92 31.49
N ILE A 102 -0.29 4.98 31.31
CA ILE A 102 -1.07 5.60 32.40
C ILE A 102 -2.04 4.57 32.99
N ASP A 103 -2.79 3.87 32.15
CA ASP A 103 -3.76 2.86 32.54
C ASP A 103 -3.09 1.69 33.30
N MET A 104 -1.95 1.19 32.84
CA MET A 104 -1.17 0.14 33.49
C MET A 104 -0.63 0.59 34.84
N ALA A 105 -0.09 1.81 34.92
CA ALA A 105 0.44 2.34 36.16
C ALA A 105 -0.66 2.49 37.24
N LYS A 106 -1.85 2.94 36.84
CA LYS A 106 -3.02 3.04 37.70
C LYS A 106 -3.49 1.68 38.19
N ALA A 107 -3.66 0.72 37.29
CA ALA A 107 -4.16 -0.62 37.63
C ALA A 107 -3.26 -1.36 38.65
N LYS A 108 -1.98 -1.00 38.70
CA LYS A 108 -1.00 -1.62 39.61
C LYS A 108 -0.64 -0.78 40.82
N ASP A 109 -1.33 0.33 41.03
CA ASP A 109 -1.01 1.30 42.09
C ASP A 109 0.49 1.70 42.10
N LEU A 110 1.07 1.79 40.93
CA LEU A 110 2.49 2.12 40.73
C LEU A 110 2.71 3.64 40.78
N PHE A 111 2.06 4.32 41.73
CA PHE A 111 2.18 5.74 41.93
C PHE A 111 3.44 6.08 42.72
N GLY A 112 4.51 6.41 42.02
CA GLY A 112 5.70 6.91 42.66
C GLY A 112 6.95 6.84 41.79
N PRO A 113 7.92 7.70 42.03
CA PRO A 113 9.18 7.77 41.26
C PRO A 113 10.12 6.63 41.65
N SER A 114 9.69 5.38 41.56
CA SER A 114 10.60 4.26 41.81
C SER A 114 11.03 3.67 40.45
N TRP A 115 12.35 3.42 40.31
CA TRP A 115 12.87 2.72 39.17
C TRP A 115 12.25 1.32 38.97
N ARG A 116 11.75 0.71 40.04
CA ARG A 116 11.03 -0.57 40.02
C ARG A 116 9.70 -0.42 39.28
N SER A 117 8.94 0.62 39.58
CA SER A 117 7.68 0.91 38.88
C SER A 117 7.88 1.12 37.40
N LEU A 118 8.89 1.89 37.03
CA LEU A 118 9.25 2.09 35.62
C LEU A 118 9.71 0.78 34.96
N HIS A 119 10.53 -0.01 35.65
CA HIS A 119 11.00 -1.30 35.14
C HIS A 119 9.84 -2.28 34.92
N ASP A 120 8.91 -2.36 35.87
CA ASP A 120 7.76 -3.26 35.79
C ASP A 120 6.81 -2.86 34.65
N VAL A 121 6.55 -1.57 34.46
CA VAL A 121 5.76 -1.06 33.35
C VAL A 121 6.45 -1.31 32.02
N ILE A 122 7.76 -1.07 31.90
CA ILE A 122 8.51 -1.34 30.67
C ILE A 122 8.55 -2.85 30.36
N SER A 123 8.67 -3.70 31.38
CA SER A 123 8.63 -5.16 31.19
C SER A 123 7.29 -5.61 30.64
N GLU A 124 6.20 -5.09 31.20
CA GLU A 124 4.85 -5.39 30.71
C GLU A 124 4.60 -4.80 29.30
N MET A 125 5.07 -3.59 29.03
CA MET A 125 5.04 -3.02 27.68
C MET A 125 5.77 -3.88 26.66
N ARG A 126 6.94 -4.43 27.01
CA ARG A 126 7.68 -5.34 26.13
C ARG A 126 6.90 -6.61 25.81
N GLN A 127 6.11 -7.10 26.76
CA GLN A 127 5.27 -8.28 26.53
C GLN A 127 4.03 -7.97 25.68
N ARG A 128 3.35 -6.87 25.99
CA ARG A 128 2.09 -6.51 25.31
C ARG A 128 2.30 -5.78 23.99
N PHE A 129 3.32 -4.92 23.93
CA PHE A 129 3.60 -4.02 22.82
C PHE A 129 5.10 -4.01 22.47
N PRO A 130 5.66 -5.14 21.99
CA PRO A 130 7.10 -5.26 21.74
C PRO A 130 7.63 -4.20 20.75
N GLU A 131 6.81 -3.78 19.81
CA GLU A 131 7.16 -2.76 18.82
C GLU A 131 7.27 -1.35 19.42
N ALA A 132 6.43 -1.04 20.42
CA ALA A 132 6.47 0.26 21.11
C ALA A 132 7.82 0.52 21.78
N THR A 133 8.43 -0.51 22.39
CA THR A 133 9.71 -0.40 23.07
C THR A 133 10.91 -0.18 22.12
N GLN A 134 10.72 -0.46 20.82
CA GLN A 134 11.73 -0.19 19.79
C GLN A 134 11.72 1.26 19.32
N VAL A 135 10.57 1.92 19.38
CA VAL A 135 10.35 3.26 18.80
C VAL A 135 10.24 4.38 19.84
N ILE A 136 9.92 4.07 21.10
CA ILE A 136 9.85 5.06 22.18
C ILE A 136 11.17 5.03 22.96
N PRO A 137 11.95 6.15 22.99
CA PRO A 137 13.16 6.20 23.76
C PRO A 137 12.90 6.01 25.25
N TYR A 138 13.80 5.30 25.93
CA TYR A 138 13.74 5.11 27.38
C TYR A 138 13.63 6.43 28.15
N ALA A 139 14.33 7.47 27.69
CA ALA A 139 14.28 8.80 28.31
C ALA A 139 12.89 9.43 28.30
N VAL A 140 12.05 9.16 27.28
CA VAL A 140 10.67 9.64 27.22
C VAL A 140 9.80 8.88 28.23
N LEU A 141 9.97 7.55 28.31
CA LEU A 141 9.29 6.74 29.32
C LEU A 141 9.70 7.16 30.74
N GLN A 142 10.98 7.42 30.95
CA GLN A 142 11.49 7.90 32.23
C GLN A 142 10.86 9.22 32.65
N LYS A 143 10.63 10.17 31.71
CA LYS A 143 9.94 11.44 32.00
C LYS A 143 8.54 11.23 32.60
N MET A 144 7.81 10.17 32.19
CA MET A 144 6.48 9.87 32.73
C MET A 144 6.49 9.45 34.21
N PHE A 145 7.66 9.03 34.74
CA PHE A 145 7.81 8.49 36.11
C PHE A 145 8.75 9.30 37.02
N THR A 146 9.55 10.24 36.49
CA THR A 146 10.63 10.88 37.25
C THR A 146 10.39 12.30 37.71
N VAL A 147 9.23 12.89 37.43
CA VAL A 147 8.94 14.21 37.95
C VAL A 147 8.50 14.13 39.41
N GLU A 148 9.09 14.97 40.22
CA GLU A 148 9.18 15.08 41.71
C GLU A 148 7.95 14.77 42.56
N SER A 149 6.98 13.98 42.11
CA SER A 149 5.89 13.53 42.97
C SER A 149 4.95 12.54 42.26
N ASN A 150 4.19 11.75 43.06
CA ASN A 150 3.04 10.93 42.69
C ASN A 150 1.95 11.66 41.84
N ILE A 151 2.10 12.95 41.70
CA ILE A 151 1.17 13.86 41.03
C ILE A 151 1.36 13.86 39.50
N PHE A 152 2.46 13.30 38.93
CA PHE A 152 2.74 13.47 37.51
C PHE A 152 1.84 12.63 36.61
N LEU A 153 1.57 11.38 36.95
CA LEU A 153 0.65 10.54 36.15
C LEU A 153 -0.78 11.08 36.23
N ASP A 154 -1.22 11.58 37.39
CA ASP A 154 -2.54 12.20 37.53
C ASP A 154 -2.62 13.52 36.70
N LYS A 155 -1.57 14.36 36.77
CA LYS A 155 -1.47 15.57 35.94
C LYS A 155 -1.44 15.23 34.47
N LEU A 156 -0.73 14.18 34.07
CA LEU A 156 -0.65 13.75 32.69
C LEU A 156 -2.01 13.23 32.20
N GLU A 157 -2.71 12.45 33.01
CA GLU A 157 -4.07 12.02 32.68
C GLU A 157 -5.02 13.20 32.54
N GLN A 158 -4.95 14.14 33.48
CA GLN A 158 -5.75 15.37 33.39
C GLN A 158 -5.41 16.17 32.12
N ALA A 159 -4.13 16.31 31.79
CA ALA A 159 -3.71 16.96 30.55
C ALA A 159 -4.28 16.27 29.30
N PHE A 160 -4.32 14.93 29.28
CA PHE A 160 -4.94 14.18 28.19
C PHE A 160 -6.45 14.38 28.08
N LYS A 161 -7.15 14.52 29.22
CA LYS A 161 -8.59 14.79 29.28
C LYS A 161 -8.93 16.22 28.84
N GLU A 162 -8.09 17.18 29.17
CA GLU A 162 -8.30 18.59 28.87
C GLU A 162 -7.79 19.00 27.49
N PHE A 163 -6.85 18.23 26.92
CA PHE A 163 -6.27 18.53 25.62
C PHE A 163 -7.30 18.36 24.51
N ASN A 164 -7.53 19.44 23.76
CA ASN A 164 -8.43 19.42 22.61
C ASN A 164 -7.72 18.95 21.35
N LEU A 165 -8.14 17.83 20.82
CA LEU A 165 -7.69 17.31 19.55
C LEU A 165 -8.62 17.80 18.44
N TYR A 166 -8.04 18.21 17.32
CA TYR A 166 -8.78 18.62 16.13
C TYR A 166 -8.70 17.53 15.07
N LEU A 167 -9.86 17.24 14.47
CA LEU A 167 -10.02 16.16 13.51
C LEU A 167 -10.58 16.68 12.19
N TYR A 168 -9.95 16.37 11.09
CA TYR A 168 -10.56 16.43 9.75
C TYR A 168 -11.24 15.08 9.50
N ILE A 169 -12.55 15.09 9.35
CA ILE A 169 -13.34 13.87 9.17
C ILE A 169 -13.96 13.86 7.78
N TRP A 170 -13.71 12.81 7.04
CA TRP A 170 -14.32 12.53 5.76
C TRP A 170 -15.29 11.36 5.92
N GLY A 171 -16.51 11.51 5.40
CA GLY A 171 -17.53 10.47 5.43
C GLY A 171 -17.81 9.88 4.06
N ASN A 172 -18.10 8.59 4.02
CA ASN A 172 -18.62 7.91 2.83
C ASN A 172 -17.81 8.12 1.54
N LEU A 173 -16.48 8.20 1.64
CA LEU A 173 -15.61 8.31 0.47
C LEU A 173 -15.58 6.97 -0.27
N THR A 174 -15.58 7.05 -1.59
CA THR A 174 -15.23 5.93 -2.45
C THR A 174 -13.75 5.55 -2.26
N GLU A 175 -13.36 4.33 -2.59
CA GLU A 175 -11.96 3.88 -2.47
C GLU A 175 -11.00 4.78 -3.25
N LYS A 176 -11.39 5.24 -4.44
CA LYS A 176 -10.65 6.19 -5.26
C LYS A 176 -10.41 7.52 -4.53
N GLU A 177 -11.45 8.07 -3.90
CA GLU A 177 -11.34 9.32 -3.14
C GLU A 177 -10.45 9.15 -1.90
N VAL A 178 -10.56 8.03 -1.20
CA VAL A 178 -9.68 7.70 -0.06
C VAL A 178 -8.22 7.73 -0.49
N VAL A 179 -7.90 7.06 -1.59
CA VAL A 179 -6.55 7.02 -2.15
C VAL A 179 -6.05 8.41 -2.50
N ASN A 180 -6.87 9.19 -3.21
CA ASN A 180 -6.51 10.58 -3.57
C ASN A 180 -6.25 11.44 -2.33
N LYS A 181 -7.06 11.30 -1.28
CA LYS A 181 -6.84 12.01 -0.02
C LYS A 181 -5.54 11.58 0.67
N MET A 182 -5.26 10.29 0.73
CA MET A 182 -4.00 9.77 1.30
C MET A 182 -2.78 10.29 0.54
N LEU A 183 -2.84 10.33 -0.80
CA LEU A 183 -1.75 10.89 -1.62
C LEU A 183 -1.56 12.38 -1.36
N LEU A 184 -2.63 13.14 -1.29
CA LEU A 184 -2.59 14.58 -1.02
C LEU A 184 -2.01 14.87 0.37
N LEU A 185 -2.48 14.17 1.40
CA LEU A 185 -2.00 14.33 2.78
C LEU A 185 -0.52 13.99 2.93
N ASN A 186 -0.03 13.03 2.16
CA ASN A 186 1.39 12.63 2.19
C ASN A 186 2.28 13.42 1.21
N ALA A 187 1.73 14.27 0.36
CA ALA A 187 2.50 15.01 -0.66
C ALA A 187 3.53 15.98 -0.08
N GLY A 188 3.31 16.50 1.12
CA GLY A 188 4.22 17.42 1.82
C GLY A 188 5.18 16.77 2.82
N GLN A 189 5.04 15.49 3.10
CA GLN A 189 5.87 14.74 4.05
C GLN A 189 7.09 14.11 3.36
N MET A 190 8.01 13.46 4.12
CA MET A 190 9.18 12.78 3.55
C MET A 190 8.77 11.90 2.37
N ARG A 191 9.47 12.04 1.24
CA ARG A 191 9.15 11.36 -0.03
C ARG A 191 8.99 9.85 0.18
N VAL A 192 7.74 9.41 0.15
CA VAL A 192 7.39 7.99 0.12
C VAL A 192 7.88 7.43 -1.20
N SER A 193 8.52 6.27 -1.18
CA SER A 193 8.91 5.61 -2.44
C SER A 193 7.65 5.31 -3.26
N LEU A 194 7.78 5.34 -4.60
CA LEU A 194 6.66 5.02 -5.49
C LEU A 194 6.05 3.65 -5.18
N GLN A 195 6.88 2.67 -4.85
CA GLN A 195 6.42 1.33 -4.46
C GLN A 195 5.50 1.40 -3.25
N HIS A 196 5.89 2.15 -2.23
CA HIS A 196 5.07 2.28 -1.03
C HIS A 196 3.78 3.08 -1.28
N GLN A 197 3.80 4.07 -2.18
CA GLN A 197 2.58 4.77 -2.60
C GLN A 197 1.59 3.79 -3.25
N TYR A 198 2.06 2.93 -4.15
CA TYR A 198 1.24 1.88 -4.76
C TYR A 198 0.72 0.87 -3.72
N GLU A 199 1.55 0.49 -2.76
CA GLU A 199 1.12 -0.36 -1.65
C GLU A 199 -0.04 0.27 -0.88
N LEU A 200 0.09 1.54 -0.47
CA LEU A 200 -0.96 2.26 0.24
C LEU A 200 -2.27 2.35 -0.56
N MET A 201 -2.15 2.58 -1.88
CA MET A 201 -3.30 2.72 -2.77
C MET A 201 -4.13 1.45 -2.90
N PHE A 202 -3.45 0.33 -3.07
CA PHE A 202 -4.12 -0.90 -3.46
C PHE A 202 -4.27 -1.92 -2.31
N LEU A 203 -3.57 -1.71 -1.19
CA LEU A 203 -3.58 -2.68 -0.10
C LEU A 203 -4.99 -2.87 0.47
N ARG A 204 -5.78 -1.79 0.62
CA ARG A 204 -7.17 -1.89 1.10
C ARG A 204 -8.02 -2.75 0.17
N VAL A 205 -7.87 -2.58 -1.14
CA VAL A 205 -8.59 -3.38 -2.14
C VAL A 205 -8.19 -4.85 -2.07
N PHE A 206 -6.92 -5.12 -1.76
CA PHE A 206 -6.36 -6.48 -1.74
C PHE A 206 -6.48 -7.18 -0.37
N SER A 207 -6.65 -6.44 0.74
CA SER A 207 -6.71 -7.01 2.10
C SER A 207 -7.92 -7.93 2.30
N ASP A 208 -9.02 -7.62 1.64
CA ASP A 208 -10.29 -8.38 1.78
C ASP A 208 -10.43 -9.53 0.78
N LEU A 209 -9.41 -9.76 -0.06
CA LEU A 209 -9.44 -10.81 -1.06
C LEU A 209 -9.07 -12.17 -0.47
N ASN A 210 -9.86 -13.18 -0.79
CA ASN A 210 -9.53 -14.57 -0.50
C ASN A 210 -8.71 -15.16 -1.66
N ILE A 211 -7.39 -14.89 -1.66
CA ILE A 211 -6.48 -15.29 -2.72
C ILE A 211 -5.36 -16.20 -2.21
N PRO A 212 -4.91 -17.17 -3.02
CA PRO A 212 -3.81 -18.05 -2.63
C PRO A 212 -2.41 -17.44 -2.86
N ILE A 213 -2.34 -16.14 -3.21
CA ILE A 213 -1.08 -15.42 -3.46
C ILE A 213 -0.57 -14.82 -2.15
N THR A 214 0.72 -14.99 -1.88
CA THR A 214 1.42 -14.28 -0.81
C THR A 214 1.95 -12.96 -1.37
N LEU A 215 1.43 -11.86 -0.85
CA LEU A 215 1.83 -10.51 -1.22
C LEU A 215 2.94 -10.02 -0.28
N VAL A 216 4.10 -9.73 -0.85
CA VAL A 216 5.27 -9.23 -0.10
C VAL A 216 5.42 -7.73 -0.32
N ARG A 217 5.47 -6.98 0.77
CA ARG A 217 5.54 -5.52 0.78
C ARG A 217 6.97 -5.04 1.00
N THR A 218 7.21 -3.77 0.72
CA THR A 218 8.53 -3.15 0.88
C THR A 218 9.09 -3.23 2.29
N LYS A 219 8.22 -3.35 3.30
CA LYS A 219 8.60 -3.46 4.72
C LYS A 219 8.85 -4.90 5.19
N ASP A 220 8.44 -5.89 4.42
CA ASP A 220 8.53 -7.29 4.83
C ASP A 220 9.97 -7.79 4.74
N SER A 221 10.35 -8.69 5.65
CA SER A 221 11.73 -9.18 5.79
C SER A 221 12.24 -9.91 4.55
N ASP A 222 11.34 -10.57 3.82
CA ASP A 222 11.64 -11.34 2.62
C ASP A 222 11.54 -10.53 1.31
N TYR A 223 11.27 -9.22 1.40
CA TYR A 223 11.14 -8.32 0.23
C TYR A 223 12.34 -8.42 -0.71
N MET A 224 13.56 -8.33 -0.17
CA MET A 224 14.78 -8.35 -0.98
C MET A 224 15.02 -9.72 -1.63
N ASP A 225 14.64 -10.79 -0.97
CA ASP A 225 14.77 -12.14 -1.51
C ASP A 225 13.77 -12.35 -2.66
N VAL A 226 12.52 -12.00 -2.47
CA VAL A 226 11.50 -12.07 -3.52
C VAL A 226 11.87 -11.20 -4.72
N LYS A 227 12.37 -9.98 -4.48
CA LYS A 227 12.86 -9.08 -5.54
C LYS A 227 14.01 -9.70 -6.36
N ARG A 228 14.86 -10.50 -5.73
CA ARG A 228 15.94 -11.26 -6.39
C ARG A 228 15.45 -12.57 -7.03
N GLY A 229 14.17 -12.91 -6.87
CA GLY A 229 13.57 -14.16 -7.34
C GLY A 229 13.82 -15.37 -6.44
N ILE A 230 14.30 -15.14 -5.21
CA ILE A 230 14.39 -16.14 -4.15
C ILE A 230 13.04 -16.16 -3.45
N ARG A 231 12.13 -17.01 -3.93
CA ARG A 231 10.73 -17.02 -3.50
C ARG A 231 10.08 -18.39 -3.64
N GLN A 232 8.95 -18.58 -3.01
CA GLN A 232 8.05 -19.69 -3.27
C GLN A 232 7.14 -19.37 -4.48
N PRO A 233 6.68 -20.38 -5.24
CA PRO A 233 5.63 -20.18 -6.23
C PRO A 233 4.38 -19.55 -5.60
N GLY A 234 3.81 -18.54 -6.23
CA GLY A 234 2.69 -17.78 -5.70
C GLY A 234 3.07 -16.62 -4.75
N GLN A 235 4.35 -16.43 -4.47
CA GLN A 235 4.83 -15.29 -3.69
C GLN A 235 5.29 -14.17 -4.65
N PHE A 236 4.73 -12.98 -4.51
CA PHE A 236 5.01 -11.83 -5.37
C PHE A 236 5.22 -10.55 -4.56
N LEU A 237 6.03 -9.64 -5.08
CA LEU A 237 5.99 -8.28 -4.58
C LEU A 237 4.63 -7.66 -4.92
N PHE A 238 4.03 -7.02 -3.93
CA PHE A 238 2.71 -6.38 -4.06
C PHE A 238 2.66 -5.43 -5.27
N THR A 239 3.63 -4.52 -5.35
CA THR A 239 3.73 -3.55 -6.45
C THR A 239 3.89 -4.19 -7.82
N THR A 240 4.57 -5.33 -7.91
CA THR A 240 4.75 -6.05 -9.16
C THR A 240 3.44 -6.62 -9.69
N LEU A 241 2.58 -7.14 -8.81
CA LEU A 241 1.25 -7.60 -9.19
C LEU A 241 0.31 -6.47 -9.60
N VAL A 242 0.33 -5.35 -8.87
CA VAL A 242 -0.46 -4.16 -9.23
C VAL A 242 -0.06 -3.63 -10.62
N ILE A 243 1.25 -3.54 -10.91
CA ILE A 243 1.74 -3.15 -12.24
C ILE A 243 1.30 -4.16 -13.30
N GLY A 244 1.33 -5.44 -13.00
CA GLY A 244 0.85 -6.50 -13.90
C GLY A 244 -0.64 -6.37 -14.21
N LEU A 245 -1.48 -6.16 -13.21
CA LEU A 245 -2.91 -5.92 -13.36
C LEU A 245 -3.18 -4.68 -14.22
N ARG A 246 -2.53 -3.55 -13.90
CA ARG A 246 -2.65 -2.33 -14.71
C ARG A 246 -2.23 -2.54 -16.16
N SER A 247 -1.13 -3.22 -16.39
CA SER A 247 -0.65 -3.49 -17.75
C SER A 247 -1.65 -4.33 -18.54
N PHE A 248 -2.32 -5.26 -17.87
CA PHE A 248 -3.39 -6.06 -18.47
C PHE A 248 -4.59 -5.20 -18.87
N ILE A 249 -5.07 -4.34 -17.96
CA ILE A 249 -6.22 -3.44 -18.18
C ILE A 249 -5.90 -2.40 -19.27
N GLU A 250 -4.73 -1.76 -19.17
CA GLU A 250 -4.30 -0.73 -20.13
C GLU A 250 -3.82 -1.32 -21.46
N CYS A 251 -3.77 -2.65 -21.61
CA CYS A 251 -3.35 -3.37 -22.82
C CYS A 251 -1.95 -2.98 -23.32
N LYS A 252 -1.08 -2.55 -22.40
CA LYS A 252 0.30 -2.12 -22.69
C LYS A 252 1.20 -2.34 -21.47
N PRO A 253 2.52 -2.49 -21.64
CA PRO A 253 3.42 -2.56 -20.50
C PRO A 253 3.44 -1.25 -19.72
N VAL A 254 3.08 -1.30 -18.46
CA VAL A 254 3.12 -0.15 -17.55
C VAL A 254 4.40 -0.19 -16.71
N ARG A 255 4.90 0.96 -16.34
CA ARG A 255 5.99 1.11 -15.37
C ARG A 255 5.49 1.80 -14.11
N LEU A 256 6.24 1.66 -13.04
CA LEU A 256 6.03 2.47 -11.85
C LEU A 256 6.35 3.93 -12.20
N ASP A 257 5.34 4.80 -12.27
CA ASP A 257 5.50 6.20 -12.62
C ASP A 257 5.01 7.13 -11.50
N ARG A 258 5.65 8.31 -11.39
CA ARG A 258 5.28 9.36 -10.44
C ARG A 258 3.97 10.06 -10.81
N LYS A 259 3.56 9.97 -12.07
CA LYS A 259 2.36 10.60 -12.61
C LYS A 259 1.10 9.75 -12.48
N PHE A 260 1.12 8.70 -11.64
CA PHE A 260 -0.09 7.96 -11.40
C PHE A 260 -1.08 8.85 -10.62
N ASN A 261 -1.92 9.56 -11.36
CA ASN A 261 -3.15 10.15 -10.85
C ASN A 261 -4.30 9.23 -11.25
N LEU A 262 -5.07 8.77 -10.28
CA LEU A 262 -6.36 8.10 -10.55
C LEU A 262 -7.34 9.01 -11.31
N ASN A 263 -7.02 10.32 -11.35
CA ASN A 263 -7.79 11.35 -12.06
C ASN A 263 -7.31 11.62 -13.49
N ASP A 264 -6.25 10.94 -13.98
CA ASP A 264 -5.89 11.04 -15.39
C ASP A 264 -6.97 10.32 -16.22
N GLU A 265 -7.89 11.11 -16.78
CA GLU A 265 -8.98 10.65 -17.65
C GLU A 265 -8.49 9.81 -18.85
N GLU A 266 -7.19 9.88 -19.15
CA GLU A 266 -6.54 9.06 -20.20
C GLU A 266 -6.26 7.60 -19.77
N CYS A 267 -6.35 7.26 -18.47
CA CYS A 267 -5.88 5.95 -18.00
C CYS A 267 -6.97 4.90 -17.84
N ILE A 268 -8.06 5.20 -17.16
CA ILE A 268 -9.15 4.23 -16.90
C ILE A 268 -10.43 5.01 -16.60
N SER A 269 -11.54 4.69 -17.28
CA SER A 269 -12.86 5.27 -16.96
C SER A 269 -13.32 4.86 -15.55
N GLU A 270 -14.25 5.61 -14.95
CA GLU A 270 -14.80 5.26 -13.64
C GLU A 270 -15.52 3.91 -13.65
N GLU A 271 -16.20 3.60 -14.75
CA GLU A 271 -16.89 2.32 -14.94
C GLU A 271 -15.89 1.17 -15.06
N ASP A 272 -14.76 1.38 -15.76
CA ASP A 272 -13.69 0.40 -15.87
C ASP A 272 -13.00 0.18 -14.53
N ALA A 273 -12.70 1.24 -13.80
CA ALA A 273 -12.13 1.13 -12.47
C ALA A 273 -13.06 0.33 -11.55
N SER A 274 -14.36 0.61 -11.54
CA SER A 274 -15.35 -0.14 -10.75
C SER A 274 -15.37 -1.63 -11.09
N PHE A 275 -15.25 -1.98 -12.37
CA PHE A 275 -15.24 -3.38 -12.80
C PHE A 275 -13.93 -4.10 -12.42
N TYR A 276 -12.78 -3.52 -12.74
CA TYR A 276 -11.48 -4.18 -12.55
C TYR A 276 -11.03 -4.23 -11.09
N PHE A 277 -11.59 -3.38 -10.23
CA PHE A 277 -11.38 -3.44 -8.78
C PHE A 277 -12.50 -4.15 -8.03
N ASP A 278 -13.45 -4.76 -8.76
CA ASP A 278 -14.43 -5.66 -8.15
C ASP A 278 -13.75 -6.87 -7.52
N LYS A 279 -14.14 -7.19 -6.29
CA LYS A 279 -13.59 -8.30 -5.50
C LYS A 279 -13.58 -9.62 -6.28
N LYS A 280 -14.70 -9.97 -6.92
CA LYS A 280 -14.84 -11.22 -7.66
C LYS A 280 -13.91 -11.30 -8.87
N PHE A 281 -13.77 -10.19 -9.60
CA PHE A 281 -12.83 -10.10 -10.71
C PHE A 281 -11.39 -10.30 -10.22
N LEU A 282 -10.99 -9.59 -9.17
CA LEU A 282 -9.63 -9.66 -8.62
C LEU A 282 -9.29 -11.06 -8.10
N GLU A 283 -10.19 -11.71 -7.37
CA GLU A 283 -9.98 -13.08 -6.88
C GLU A 283 -9.80 -14.07 -8.04
N GLN A 284 -10.56 -13.95 -9.11
CA GLN A 284 -10.44 -14.80 -10.30
C GLN A 284 -9.13 -14.52 -11.05
N PHE A 285 -8.82 -13.24 -11.30
CA PHE A 285 -7.59 -12.83 -11.98
C PHE A 285 -6.35 -13.32 -11.23
N LEU A 286 -6.26 -13.03 -9.95
CA LEU A 286 -5.12 -13.41 -9.11
C LEU A 286 -5.04 -14.94 -8.92
N GLY A 287 -6.18 -15.61 -8.83
CA GLY A 287 -6.23 -17.06 -8.79
C GLY A 287 -5.65 -17.72 -10.05
N ILE A 288 -5.90 -17.14 -11.23
CA ILE A 288 -5.30 -17.60 -12.49
C ILE A 288 -3.79 -17.35 -12.50
N ILE A 289 -3.35 -16.15 -12.08
CA ILE A 289 -1.91 -15.82 -11.99
C ILE A 289 -1.19 -16.77 -11.03
N TYR A 290 -1.79 -17.07 -9.87
CA TYR A 290 -1.24 -18.06 -8.94
C TYR A 290 -1.05 -19.42 -9.56
N GLN A 291 -2.11 -19.96 -10.20
CA GLN A 291 -2.05 -21.28 -10.83
C GLN A 291 -1.01 -21.32 -11.95
N PHE A 292 -0.92 -20.26 -12.76
CA PHE A 292 0.06 -20.12 -13.81
C PHE A 292 1.49 -20.12 -13.27
N ASP A 293 1.75 -19.25 -12.28
CA ASP A 293 3.06 -19.19 -11.65
C ASP A 293 3.43 -20.51 -10.95
N LYS A 294 2.51 -21.10 -10.18
CA LYS A 294 2.75 -22.38 -9.50
C LYS A 294 3.12 -23.49 -10.48
N LYS A 295 2.42 -23.56 -11.61
CA LYS A 295 2.69 -24.57 -12.64
C LYS A 295 4.09 -24.46 -13.23
N LEU A 296 4.51 -23.24 -13.60
CA LEU A 296 5.77 -23.02 -14.32
C LEU A 296 6.96 -22.85 -13.38
N SER A 297 6.79 -22.13 -12.29
CA SER A 297 7.87 -21.85 -11.32
C SER A 297 8.27 -23.06 -10.48
N SER A 298 7.40 -24.05 -10.35
CA SER A 298 7.74 -25.30 -9.65
C SER A 298 8.68 -26.19 -10.44
N SER A 299 8.69 -26.08 -11.77
CA SER A 299 9.51 -26.90 -12.67
C SER A 299 10.70 -26.16 -13.26
N ASP A 300 10.69 -24.83 -13.25
CA ASP A 300 11.70 -24.00 -13.89
C ASP A 300 12.11 -22.81 -13.02
N ASN A 301 13.31 -22.90 -12.45
CA ASN A 301 13.86 -21.87 -11.58
C ASN A 301 14.23 -20.58 -12.34
N ALA A 302 14.57 -20.65 -13.62
CA ALA A 302 14.83 -19.48 -14.43
C ALA A 302 13.52 -18.70 -14.67
N PHE A 303 12.44 -19.39 -14.98
CA PHE A 303 11.12 -18.79 -15.09
C PHE A 303 10.67 -18.17 -13.77
N LYS A 304 10.85 -18.88 -12.65
CA LYS A 304 10.51 -18.39 -11.30
C LYS A 304 11.17 -17.03 -10.98
N LYS A 305 12.42 -16.87 -11.36
CA LYS A 305 13.17 -15.59 -11.18
C LYS A 305 12.78 -14.52 -12.18
N TRP A 306 12.40 -14.90 -13.38
CA TRP A 306 12.11 -14.00 -14.46
C TRP A 306 10.73 -13.34 -14.34
N ILE A 307 9.69 -14.12 -14.05
CA ILE A 307 8.30 -13.63 -14.07
C ILE A 307 7.99 -12.61 -12.97
N VAL A 308 8.72 -12.61 -11.85
CA VAL A 308 8.51 -11.65 -10.75
C VAL A 308 9.13 -10.28 -11.00
N LYS A 309 9.91 -10.12 -12.06
CA LYS A 309 10.40 -8.81 -12.45
C LYS A 309 9.24 -7.98 -12.99
N ASP A 310 9.16 -6.70 -12.60
CA ASP A 310 8.13 -5.76 -13.06
C ASP A 310 8.08 -5.67 -14.60
N THR A 311 9.25 -5.69 -15.24
CA THR A 311 9.37 -5.69 -16.70
C THR A 311 8.77 -6.93 -17.35
N SER A 312 8.88 -8.09 -16.71
CA SER A 312 8.39 -9.35 -17.27
C SER A 312 6.88 -9.48 -17.14
N ILE A 313 6.37 -9.37 -15.90
CA ILE A 313 4.94 -9.55 -15.66
C ILE A 313 4.08 -8.48 -16.34
N SER A 314 4.54 -7.21 -16.30
CA SER A 314 3.82 -6.11 -16.95
C SER A 314 3.72 -6.32 -18.46
N SER A 315 4.80 -6.79 -19.09
CA SER A 315 4.83 -6.98 -20.53
C SER A 315 4.04 -8.19 -20.99
N VAL A 316 4.14 -9.31 -20.27
CA VAL A 316 3.35 -10.51 -20.57
C VAL A 316 1.87 -10.22 -20.40
N LEU A 317 1.46 -9.65 -19.26
CA LEU A 317 0.05 -9.36 -19.02
C LEU A 317 -0.48 -8.23 -19.91
N GLY A 318 0.33 -7.21 -20.20
CA GLY A 318 -0.03 -6.18 -21.18
C GLY A 318 -0.27 -6.75 -22.58
N ALA A 319 0.57 -7.69 -23.04
CA ALA A 319 0.37 -8.37 -24.31
C ALA A 319 -0.89 -9.25 -24.32
N VAL A 320 -1.18 -9.94 -23.21
CA VAL A 320 -2.40 -10.74 -23.09
C VAL A 320 -3.63 -9.84 -23.16
N GLY A 321 -3.69 -8.77 -22.37
CA GLY A 321 -4.78 -7.79 -22.41
C GLY A 321 -4.98 -7.20 -23.82
N TYR A 322 -3.90 -6.79 -24.46
CA TYR A 322 -3.93 -6.28 -25.82
C TYR A 322 -4.55 -7.27 -26.80
N CYS A 323 -4.09 -8.52 -26.80
CA CYS A 323 -4.57 -9.53 -27.75
C CYS A 323 -6.02 -9.94 -27.47
N ILE A 324 -6.50 -9.89 -26.22
CA ILE A 324 -7.91 -10.11 -25.90
C ILE A 324 -8.75 -8.94 -26.42
N LYS A 325 -8.34 -7.71 -26.13
CA LYS A 325 -9.05 -6.48 -26.55
C LYS A 325 -9.20 -6.39 -28.08
N GLN A 326 -8.17 -6.76 -28.82
CA GLN A 326 -8.21 -6.78 -30.28
C GLN A 326 -9.23 -7.76 -30.88
N LYS A 327 -9.71 -8.73 -30.12
CA LYS A 327 -10.72 -9.72 -30.53
C LYS A 327 -12.12 -9.36 -30.08
N CYS A 328 -12.29 -8.29 -29.33
CA CYS A 328 -13.56 -7.81 -28.83
C CYS A 328 -14.03 -6.61 -29.64
N ASN A 329 -15.34 -6.52 -29.86
CA ASN A 329 -15.96 -5.43 -30.62
C ASN A 329 -16.10 -4.16 -29.79
N ASP A 330 -16.30 -4.33 -28.47
CA ASP A 330 -16.46 -3.23 -27.53
C ASP A 330 -15.91 -3.60 -26.14
N GLU A 331 -15.95 -2.65 -25.22
CA GLU A 331 -15.46 -2.79 -23.85
C GLU A 331 -16.28 -3.79 -23.03
N ASN A 332 -17.60 -3.90 -23.26
CA ASN A 332 -18.44 -4.86 -22.55
C ASN A 332 -18.09 -6.30 -22.92
N GLU A 333 -17.84 -6.55 -24.20
CA GLU A 333 -17.37 -7.86 -24.67
C GLU A 333 -16.02 -8.19 -24.07
N PHE A 334 -15.09 -7.22 -23.99
CA PHE A 334 -13.82 -7.39 -23.33
C PHE A 334 -13.98 -7.76 -21.87
N ARG A 335 -14.81 -7.06 -21.11
CA ARG A 335 -15.07 -7.36 -19.68
C ARG A 335 -15.61 -8.77 -19.46
N VAL A 336 -16.55 -9.21 -20.31
CA VAL A 336 -17.18 -10.53 -20.19
C VAL A 336 -16.19 -11.67 -20.49
N LYS A 337 -15.38 -11.53 -21.53
CA LYS A 337 -14.46 -12.58 -22.00
C LYS A 337 -13.13 -12.61 -21.27
N THR A 338 -12.76 -11.53 -20.62
CA THR A 338 -11.42 -11.27 -20.08
C THR A 338 -10.86 -12.42 -19.24
N ILE A 339 -11.61 -12.94 -18.27
CA ILE A 339 -11.13 -13.99 -17.35
C ILE A 339 -10.94 -15.33 -18.07
N GLN A 340 -11.89 -15.70 -18.94
CA GLN A 340 -11.82 -16.96 -19.69
C GLN A 340 -10.65 -16.95 -20.68
N ASP A 341 -10.49 -15.86 -21.42
CA ASP A 341 -9.44 -15.70 -22.42
C ASP A 341 -8.07 -15.57 -21.76
N LEU A 342 -7.94 -14.84 -20.65
CA LEU A 342 -6.73 -14.80 -19.82
C LEU A 342 -6.28 -16.21 -19.45
N LYS A 343 -7.19 -17.01 -18.89
CA LYS A 343 -6.91 -18.39 -18.52
C LYS A 343 -6.50 -19.23 -19.73
N SER A 344 -7.25 -19.13 -20.83
CA SER A 344 -6.95 -19.86 -22.06
C SER A 344 -5.55 -19.52 -22.60
N ILE A 345 -5.20 -18.23 -22.72
CA ILE A 345 -3.92 -17.80 -23.25
C ILE A 345 -2.77 -18.27 -22.35
N LEU A 346 -2.87 -18.02 -21.04
CA LEU A 346 -1.80 -18.38 -20.10
C LEU A 346 -1.53 -19.88 -20.04
N PHE A 347 -2.56 -20.72 -20.12
CA PHE A 347 -2.37 -22.16 -20.00
C PHE A 347 -2.17 -22.91 -21.32
N THR A 348 -2.65 -22.35 -22.45
CA THR A 348 -2.52 -22.98 -23.76
C THR A 348 -1.26 -22.51 -24.49
N ILE A 349 -1.00 -21.18 -24.50
CA ILE A 349 0.11 -20.61 -25.25
C ILE A 349 1.38 -20.56 -24.40
N PHE A 350 1.25 -20.07 -23.17
CA PHE A 350 2.36 -19.96 -22.24
C PHE A 350 2.46 -21.12 -21.24
N GLY A 351 1.71 -22.19 -21.44
CA GLY A 351 1.58 -23.30 -20.50
C GLY A 351 2.83 -24.13 -20.26
N LYS A 352 3.93 -23.84 -20.94
CA LYS A 352 5.27 -24.41 -20.75
C LYS A 352 6.29 -23.29 -20.61
N SER A 353 7.22 -23.38 -19.67
CA SER A 353 8.30 -22.41 -19.50
C SER A 353 9.20 -22.31 -20.75
N SER A 354 9.36 -23.40 -21.48
CA SER A 354 10.08 -23.45 -22.75
C SER A 354 9.52 -22.52 -23.83
N SER A 355 8.24 -22.11 -23.72
CA SER A 355 7.65 -21.13 -24.65
C SER A 355 8.36 -19.77 -24.58
N PHE A 356 8.92 -19.41 -23.44
CA PHE A 356 9.63 -18.14 -23.26
C PHE A 356 11.09 -18.17 -23.71
N LYS A 357 11.69 -19.35 -24.00
CA LYS A 357 13.08 -19.50 -24.44
C LYS A 357 14.05 -18.59 -23.65
N LEU A 358 14.01 -18.68 -22.31
CA LEU A 358 14.69 -17.72 -21.41
C LEU A 358 16.22 -17.72 -21.59
N VAL A 359 16.82 -18.80 -22.05
CA VAL A 359 18.26 -18.83 -22.38
C VAL A 359 18.58 -17.85 -23.52
N ASP A 360 17.75 -17.83 -24.55
CA ASP A 360 17.92 -16.89 -25.67
C ASP A 360 17.62 -15.44 -25.23
N PHE A 361 16.63 -15.25 -24.35
CA PHE A 361 16.35 -13.96 -23.74
C PHE A 361 17.56 -13.42 -22.98
N GLU A 362 18.15 -14.20 -22.07
CA GLU A 362 19.32 -13.79 -21.27
C GLU A 362 20.54 -13.49 -22.15
N ARG A 363 20.72 -14.25 -23.24
CA ARG A 363 21.78 -14.00 -24.22
C ARG A 363 21.63 -12.63 -24.89
N GLN A 364 20.42 -12.23 -25.26
CA GLN A 364 20.18 -10.90 -25.85
C GLN A 364 20.26 -9.80 -24.79
N TYR A 365 19.70 -10.07 -23.60
CA TYR A 365 19.76 -9.13 -22.48
C TYR A 365 21.20 -8.77 -22.09
N SER A 366 22.11 -9.75 -22.04
CA SER A 366 23.52 -9.53 -21.68
C SER A 366 24.29 -8.65 -22.68
N ARG A 367 23.76 -8.47 -23.90
CA ARG A 367 24.36 -7.60 -24.93
C ARG A 367 23.95 -6.13 -24.81
N LEU A 368 22.95 -5.82 -23.95
CA LEU A 368 22.48 -4.45 -23.77
C LEU A 368 23.47 -3.63 -22.95
N SER A 369 23.77 -2.42 -23.41
CA SER A 369 24.59 -1.44 -22.69
C SER A 369 23.72 -0.40 -22.01
N SER A 370 23.89 -0.20 -20.72
CA SER A 370 23.17 0.81 -19.94
C SER A 370 23.57 2.26 -20.25
N VAL A 371 24.71 2.44 -20.93
CA VAL A 371 25.27 3.78 -21.20
C VAL A 371 24.48 4.56 -22.24
N ARG A 372 23.80 3.87 -23.16
CA ARG A 372 23.13 4.49 -24.32
C ARG A 372 21.61 4.29 -24.37
N ILE A 373 21.04 3.40 -23.55
CA ILE A 373 19.62 3.02 -23.65
C ILE A 373 18.96 2.86 -22.29
N ASN A 374 17.68 3.16 -22.22
CA ASN A 374 16.85 2.81 -21.08
C ASN A 374 16.49 1.32 -21.14
N ILE A 375 17.33 0.49 -20.52
CA ILE A 375 17.21 -0.97 -20.52
C ILE A 375 15.79 -1.42 -20.11
N GLY A 376 15.20 -0.82 -19.07
CA GLY A 376 13.85 -1.20 -18.62
C GLY A 376 12.78 -0.96 -19.70
N SER A 377 12.87 0.12 -20.45
CA SER A 377 11.95 0.41 -21.57
C SER A 377 12.12 -0.60 -22.71
N VAL A 378 13.37 -0.88 -23.09
CA VAL A 378 13.69 -1.87 -24.12
C VAL A 378 13.18 -3.26 -23.74
N LEU A 379 13.42 -3.69 -22.51
CA LEU A 379 12.94 -4.98 -22.01
C LEU A 379 11.42 -5.09 -22.08
N ARG A 380 10.69 -4.06 -21.62
CA ARG A 380 9.23 -4.07 -21.67
C ARG A 380 8.71 -4.20 -23.09
N LYS A 381 9.25 -3.42 -24.02
CA LYS A 381 8.86 -3.49 -25.45
C LYS A 381 9.21 -4.86 -26.05
N ALA A 382 10.40 -5.39 -25.78
CA ALA A 382 10.84 -6.68 -26.33
C ALA A 382 9.99 -7.83 -25.82
N ILE A 383 9.73 -7.89 -24.49
CA ILE A 383 8.92 -8.95 -23.89
C ILE A 383 7.47 -8.85 -24.36
N PHE A 384 6.93 -7.64 -24.48
CA PHE A 384 5.58 -7.42 -24.99
C PHE A 384 5.45 -7.92 -26.44
N ASN A 385 6.35 -7.50 -27.33
CA ASN A 385 6.34 -7.91 -28.75
C ASN A 385 6.49 -9.43 -28.88
N TYR A 386 7.43 -10.02 -28.16
CA TYR A 386 7.61 -11.47 -28.14
C TYR A 386 6.34 -12.20 -27.70
N SER A 387 5.75 -11.79 -26.59
CA SER A 387 4.53 -12.39 -26.05
C SER A 387 3.34 -12.23 -26.98
N LYS A 388 3.16 -11.03 -27.55
CA LYS A 388 2.13 -10.74 -28.55
C LYS A 388 2.25 -11.65 -29.77
N CYS A 389 3.43 -11.75 -30.35
CA CYS A 389 3.66 -12.60 -31.53
C CYS A 389 3.43 -14.09 -31.23
N LEU A 390 3.72 -14.56 -30.03
CA LEU A 390 3.37 -15.93 -29.62
C LEU A 390 1.85 -16.13 -29.57
N ILE A 391 1.09 -15.17 -29.03
CA ILE A 391 -0.37 -15.22 -28.95
C ILE A 391 -0.99 -15.19 -30.35
N ASP A 392 -0.47 -14.36 -31.23
CA ASP A 392 -0.93 -14.19 -32.60
C ASP A 392 -0.48 -15.34 -33.55
N LYS A 393 0.24 -16.34 -32.99
CA LYS A 393 0.80 -17.49 -33.75
C LYS A 393 1.77 -17.08 -34.86
N THR A 394 2.44 -15.97 -34.70
CA THR A 394 3.51 -15.47 -35.57
C THR A 394 4.84 -15.39 -34.81
N PRO A 395 5.39 -16.54 -34.40
CA PRO A 395 6.52 -16.57 -33.47
C PRO A 395 7.75 -15.88 -34.06
N ILE A 396 8.37 -15.04 -33.25
CA ILE A 396 9.62 -14.35 -33.52
C ILE A 396 10.73 -14.84 -32.60
N THR A 397 11.98 -14.58 -32.94
CA THR A 397 13.10 -14.79 -32.03
C THR A 397 13.23 -13.66 -31.03
N TRP A 398 13.94 -13.89 -29.90
CA TRP A 398 14.27 -12.81 -28.99
C TRP A 398 15.14 -11.72 -29.64
N GLU A 399 16.04 -12.10 -30.54
CA GLU A 399 16.83 -11.13 -31.30
C GLU A 399 15.93 -10.18 -32.11
N GLN A 400 14.94 -10.72 -32.82
CA GLN A 400 13.96 -9.90 -33.54
C GLN A 400 13.14 -9.02 -32.61
N ALA A 401 12.69 -9.54 -31.45
CA ALA A 401 11.94 -8.77 -30.46
C ALA A 401 12.76 -7.59 -29.89
N PHE A 402 14.05 -7.79 -29.65
CA PHE A 402 14.94 -6.74 -29.19
C PHE A 402 15.25 -5.71 -30.29
N LEU A 403 15.45 -6.15 -31.54
CA LEU A 403 15.62 -5.26 -32.68
C LEU A 403 14.39 -4.37 -32.91
N MET A 404 13.19 -4.93 -32.84
CA MET A 404 11.95 -4.16 -32.94
C MET A 404 11.82 -3.10 -31.84
N SER A 405 12.35 -3.36 -30.63
CA SER A 405 12.34 -2.43 -29.50
C SER A 405 13.33 -1.27 -29.69
N ASN A 406 14.45 -1.49 -30.36
CA ASN A 406 15.48 -0.49 -30.65
C ASN A 406 15.17 0.30 -31.94
N ALA A 407 14.56 -0.32 -32.95
CA ALA A 407 14.24 0.32 -34.23
C ALA A 407 13.21 1.46 -34.07
N MET A 408 12.31 1.39 -33.11
CA MET A 408 11.39 2.51 -32.81
C MET A 408 12.10 3.77 -32.29
N ARG A 409 13.28 3.64 -31.67
CA ARG A 409 14.05 4.78 -31.15
C ARG A 409 14.83 5.52 -32.23
N ILE A 410 15.28 4.82 -33.27
CA ILE A 410 16.00 5.43 -34.40
C ILE A 410 15.05 6.27 -35.26
N LYS A 411 13.76 5.95 -35.28
CA LYS A 411 12.73 6.76 -35.95
C LYS A 411 12.37 8.04 -35.21
N GLU A 412 12.30 7.99 -33.86
CA GLU A 412 11.97 9.15 -33.01
C GLU A 412 13.13 10.18 -32.96
N GLU A 413 14.38 9.77 -33.20
CA GLU A 413 15.55 10.68 -33.26
C GLU A 413 15.81 11.30 -34.65
N ASN A 414 15.12 10.80 -35.68
CA ASN A 414 15.25 11.36 -37.06
C ASN A 414 14.03 12.22 -37.47
N ASP A 415 13.01 12.33 -36.61
CA ASP A 415 11.83 13.16 -36.85
C ASP A 415 11.80 14.43 -35.94
N ASP A 416 12.86 14.68 -35.14
CA ASP A 416 13.17 15.94 -34.45
C ASP A 416 14.37 16.65 -35.17
#